data_1d013c28dde6d709e3cd76e90eb3fa35
#
_entry.id   1d013c28dde6d709e3cd76e90eb3fa35
#
_cell.length_a   1.000
_cell.length_b   1.000
_cell.length_c   1.000
_cell.angle_alpha   90.00
_cell.angle_beta   90.00
_cell.angle_gamma   90.00
#
_symmetry.space_group_name_H-M   'P 1'
#
loop_
_entity.id
_entity.type
_entity.pdbx_description
1 polymer ?
#
loop_
_entity_poly.entity_id
_entity_poly.type
_entity_poly.pdbx_seq_one_letter_code
_entity_poly.pdbx_strand_id
1 'polypeptide(L)'
;SQEIQALDEEIEALEGEIADYREEKADIDDAIEAIETLDTGATVQVPLGGGAYLRAEVQDIDEVIVSLGGNYSAEQEQGDAIDVLRRKQEALDDRIEETQEEVDELESESDELEQQAQQMQQQMQQQQMQQQQMQGQSDGE
;
A
#
# COMPACT_ATOMS: atom_id res chain seq x y z
N SER A 1 -19.44 -6.27 14.66
CA SER A 1 -18.68 -6.36 15.91
C SER A 1 -17.49 -5.39 15.92
N GLN A 2 -17.02 -5.06 17.08
CA GLN A 2 -15.86 -4.18 17.25
C GLN A 2 -14.58 -4.79 16.69
N GLU A 3 -14.43 -6.10 16.82
CA GLU A 3 -13.27 -6.83 16.28
C GLU A 3 -13.23 -6.79 14.76
N ILE A 4 -14.36 -6.99 14.09
CA ILE A 4 -14.48 -6.92 12.63
C ILE A 4 -14.17 -5.52 12.16
N GLN A 5 -14.67 -4.48 12.83
CA GLN A 5 -14.36 -3.09 12.51
C GLN A 5 -12.88 -2.78 12.64
N ALA A 6 -12.24 -3.27 13.71
CA ALA A 6 -10.81 -3.05 13.92
C ALA A 6 -9.97 -3.71 12.81
N LEU A 7 -10.34 -4.93 12.38
CA LEU A 7 -9.69 -5.62 11.28
C LEU A 7 -9.89 -4.87 9.95
N ASP A 8 -11.09 -4.38 9.68
CA ASP A 8 -11.39 -3.63 8.47
C ASP A 8 -10.59 -2.33 8.40
N GLU A 9 -10.44 -1.64 9.52
CA GLU A 9 -9.63 -0.42 9.62
C GLU A 9 -8.14 -0.71 9.39
N GLU A 10 -7.63 -1.83 9.92
CA GLU A 10 -6.25 -2.25 9.71
C GLU A 10 -6.01 -2.64 8.25
N ILE A 11 -6.94 -3.37 7.62
CA ILE A 11 -6.89 -3.70 6.19
C ILE A 11 -6.83 -2.43 5.35
N GLU A 12 -7.67 -1.45 5.64
CA GLU A 12 -7.70 -0.18 4.92
C GLU A 12 -6.36 0.56 5.05
N ALA A 13 -5.78 0.58 6.24
CA ALA A 13 -4.47 1.20 6.48
C ALA A 13 -3.37 0.51 5.67
N LEU A 14 -3.35 -0.83 5.63
CA LEU A 14 -2.37 -1.61 4.87
C LEU A 14 -2.56 -1.42 3.36
N GLU A 15 -3.80 -1.37 2.88
CA GLU A 15 -4.09 -1.07 1.47
C GLU A 15 -3.61 0.33 1.08
N GLY A 16 -3.71 1.29 2.02
CA GLY A 16 -3.13 2.63 1.85
C GLY A 16 -1.61 2.61 1.73
N GLU A 17 -0.94 1.78 2.52
CA GLU A 17 0.52 1.58 2.39
C GLU A 17 0.89 1.00 1.03
N ILE A 18 0.15 0.02 0.54
CA ILE A 18 0.37 -0.57 -0.80
C ILE A 18 0.23 0.51 -1.89
N ALA A 19 -0.80 1.34 -1.78
CA ALA A 19 -1.00 2.43 -2.73
C ALA A 19 0.18 3.41 -2.72
N ASP A 20 0.70 3.74 -1.56
CA ASP A 20 1.87 4.61 -1.40
C ASP A 20 3.13 3.99 -2.01
N TYR A 21 3.37 2.69 -1.81
CA TYR A 21 4.50 1.99 -2.42
C TYR A 21 4.40 1.97 -3.94
N ARG A 22 3.21 1.78 -4.48
CA ARG A 22 2.97 1.81 -5.94
C ARG A 22 3.21 3.20 -6.53
N GLU A 23 2.81 4.23 -5.81
CA GLU A 23 3.07 5.62 -6.21
C GLU A 23 4.58 5.91 -6.22
N GLU A 24 5.29 5.47 -5.21
CA GLU A 24 6.75 5.61 -5.14
C GLU A 24 7.45 4.87 -6.28
N LYS A 25 6.99 3.66 -6.64
CA LYS A 25 7.49 2.92 -7.81
C LYS A 25 7.28 3.69 -9.11
N ALA A 26 6.11 4.30 -9.28
CA ALA A 26 5.82 5.11 -10.46
C ALA A 26 6.72 6.34 -10.54
N ASP A 27 6.97 6.98 -9.41
CA ASP A 27 7.89 8.12 -9.33
C ASP A 27 9.33 7.71 -9.69
N ILE A 28 9.74 6.51 -9.28
CA ILE A 28 11.05 5.96 -9.65
C ILE A 28 11.14 5.68 -11.16
N ASP A 29 10.06 5.14 -11.77
CA ASP A 29 10.01 4.96 -13.23
C ASP A 29 10.22 6.28 -13.97
N ASP A 30 9.57 7.35 -13.51
CA ASP A 30 9.73 8.68 -14.08
C ASP A 30 11.16 9.20 -13.93
N ALA A 31 11.79 8.94 -12.79
CA ALA A 31 13.18 9.32 -12.55
C ALA A 31 14.14 8.55 -13.48
N ILE A 32 13.93 7.24 -13.65
CA ILE A 32 14.74 6.41 -14.56
C ILE A 32 14.62 6.91 -15.99
N GLU A 33 13.39 7.18 -16.44
CA GLU A 33 13.15 7.71 -17.79
C GLU A 33 13.85 9.04 -18.00
N ALA A 34 13.77 9.94 -17.02
CA ALA A 34 14.46 11.24 -17.08
C ALA A 34 15.98 11.08 -17.16
N ILE A 35 16.57 10.20 -16.36
CA ILE A 35 18.01 9.94 -16.37
C ILE A 35 18.45 9.35 -17.70
N GLU A 36 17.66 8.43 -18.27
CA GLU A 36 17.96 7.80 -19.56
C GLU A 36 17.91 8.79 -20.73
N THR A 37 17.05 9.81 -20.65
CA THR A 37 16.86 10.78 -21.74
C THR A 37 17.71 12.03 -21.62
N LEU A 38 18.24 12.32 -20.44
CA LEU A 38 19.08 13.49 -20.20
C LEU A 38 20.54 13.21 -20.57
N ASP A 39 21.18 14.21 -21.16
CA ASP A 39 22.60 14.21 -21.49
C ASP A 39 23.27 15.41 -20.82
N THR A 40 24.60 15.31 -20.69
CA THR A 40 25.42 16.46 -20.30
C THR A 40 25.16 17.61 -21.26
N GLY A 41 24.92 18.81 -20.72
CA GLY A 41 24.60 20.01 -21.48
C GLY A 41 23.12 20.20 -21.77
N ALA A 42 22.25 19.25 -21.41
CA ALA A 42 20.80 19.41 -21.58
C ALA A 42 20.27 20.51 -20.66
N THR A 43 19.29 21.26 -21.15
CA THR A 43 18.59 22.26 -20.36
C THR A 43 17.34 21.67 -19.74
N VAL A 44 17.17 21.84 -18.44
CA VAL A 44 16.00 21.36 -17.68
C VAL A 44 15.30 22.54 -17.00
N GLN A 45 14.03 22.36 -16.70
CA GLN A 45 13.26 23.32 -15.90
C GLN A 45 13.13 22.77 -14.48
N VAL A 46 13.61 23.57 -13.52
CA VAL A 46 13.54 23.22 -12.09
C VAL A 46 12.38 23.97 -11.46
N PRO A 47 11.39 23.26 -10.87
CA PRO A 47 10.26 23.93 -10.24
C PRO A 47 10.68 24.59 -8.93
N LEU A 48 10.30 25.87 -8.75
CA LEU A 48 10.54 26.63 -7.54
C LEU A 48 9.30 26.67 -6.63
N GLY A 49 8.15 26.23 -7.14
CA GLY A 49 6.87 26.35 -6.48
C GLY A 49 6.09 27.56 -7.02
N GLY A 50 4.78 27.60 -6.73
CA GLY A 50 3.92 28.71 -7.13
C GLY A 50 3.82 28.96 -8.64
N GLY A 51 4.12 27.93 -9.47
CA GLY A 51 4.11 28.06 -10.92
C GLY A 51 5.39 28.68 -11.51
N ALA A 52 6.41 28.94 -10.69
CA ALA A 52 7.70 29.47 -11.13
C ALA A 52 8.69 28.34 -11.42
N TYR A 53 9.50 28.50 -12.45
CA TYR A 53 10.51 27.53 -12.89
C TYR A 53 11.83 28.26 -13.18
N LEU A 54 12.92 27.58 -12.92
CA LEU A 54 14.27 28.03 -13.26
C LEU A 54 14.82 27.10 -14.34
N ARG A 55 15.45 27.70 -15.37
CA ARG A 55 16.21 26.92 -16.35
C ARG A 55 17.58 26.59 -15.80
N ALA A 56 17.97 25.32 -15.85
CA ALA A 56 19.27 24.86 -15.40
C ALA A 56 19.90 23.97 -16.47
N GLU A 57 21.21 23.94 -16.53
CA GLU A 57 21.96 23.08 -17.43
C GLU A 57 22.48 21.87 -16.65
N VAL A 58 22.34 20.66 -17.22
CA VAL A 58 22.97 19.46 -16.67
C VAL A 58 24.47 19.55 -16.91
N GLN A 59 25.23 19.74 -15.84
CA GLN A 59 26.69 19.90 -15.93
C GLN A 59 27.39 18.60 -16.30
N ASP A 60 27.00 17.50 -15.64
CA ASP A 60 27.56 16.16 -15.86
C ASP A 60 26.50 15.12 -15.51
N ILE A 61 26.05 14.35 -16.51
CA ILE A 61 25.05 13.28 -16.31
C ILE A 61 25.60 12.11 -15.49
N ASP A 62 26.92 12.00 -15.34
CA ASP A 62 27.54 10.97 -14.52
C ASP A 62 27.71 11.40 -13.05
N GLU A 63 27.10 12.52 -12.68
CA GLU A 63 27.00 13.00 -11.28
C GLU A 63 25.54 13.05 -10.83
N VAL A 64 24.83 11.92 -10.94
CA VAL A 64 23.45 11.80 -10.47
C VAL A 64 23.45 11.50 -8.97
N ILE A 65 22.72 12.29 -8.20
CA ILE A 65 22.59 12.10 -6.76
C ILE A 65 21.36 11.24 -6.48
N VAL A 66 21.57 10.07 -5.86
CA VAL A 66 20.50 9.16 -5.48
C VAL A 66 20.46 9.00 -3.97
N SER A 67 19.28 9.19 -3.38
CA SER A 67 19.07 8.95 -1.95
C SER A 67 19.07 7.44 -1.67
N LEU A 68 19.87 7.01 -0.70
CA LEU A 68 20.01 5.61 -0.29
C LEU A 68 19.21 5.29 0.99
N GLY A 69 18.43 6.23 1.49
CA GLY A 69 17.67 6.12 2.73
C GLY A 69 18.38 6.80 3.90
N GLY A 70 17.62 7.16 4.92
CA GLY A 70 18.12 7.74 6.18
C GLY A 70 19.08 8.89 6.02
N ASN A 71 18.85 9.93 5.32
CA ASN A 71 19.74 11.10 5.09
C ASN A 71 21.03 10.76 4.33
N TYR A 72 21.16 9.57 3.75
CA TYR A 72 22.33 9.17 2.99
C TYR A 72 22.06 9.34 1.51
N SER A 73 22.95 10.05 0.83
CA SER A 73 22.90 10.23 -0.62
C SER A 73 24.27 9.94 -1.22
N ALA A 74 24.31 9.41 -2.42
CA ALA A 74 25.56 9.16 -3.12
C ALA A 74 25.47 9.67 -4.56
N GLU A 75 26.59 10.21 -5.06
CA GLU A 75 26.75 10.49 -6.47
C GLU A 75 26.99 9.18 -7.22
N GLN A 76 26.29 9.02 -8.35
CA GLN A 76 26.34 7.85 -9.18
C GLN A 76 26.53 8.25 -10.64
N GLU A 77 27.29 7.46 -11.38
CA GLU A 77 27.27 7.54 -12.84
C GLU A 77 25.86 7.17 -13.37
N GLN A 78 25.53 7.63 -14.56
CA GLN A 78 24.18 7.48 -15.13
C GLN A 78 23.65 6.05 -15.06
N GLY A 79 24.43 5.07 -15.52
CA GLY A 79 24.02 3.66 -15.51
C GLY A 79 23.87 3.09 -14.12
N ASP A 80 24.76 3.45 -13.20
CA ASP A 80 24.74 3.01 -11.81
C ASP A 80 23.54 3.61 -11.07
N ALA A 81 23.20 4.86 -11.34
CA ALA A 81 22.03 5.51 -10.79
C ALA A 81 20.73 4.79 -11.17
N ILE A 82 20.63 4.39 -12.45
CA ILE A 82 19.50 3.60 -12.95
C ILE A 82 19.41 2.25 -12.23
N ASP A 83 20.55 1.56 -12.08
CA ASP A 83 20.60 0.26 -11.39
C ASP A 83 20.19 0.36 -9.94
N VAL A 84 20.63 1.40 -9.22
CA VAL A 84 20.21 1.66 -7.83
C VAL A 84 18.70 1.90 -7.75
N LEU A 85 18.16 2.70 -8.66
CA LEU A 85 16.72 2.98 -8.70
C LEU A 85 15.89 1.71 -9.00
N ARG A 86 16.37 0.85 -9.90
CA ARG A 86 15.71 -0.43 -10.18
C ARG A 86 15.72 -1.35 -8.96
N ARG A 87 16.80 -1.39 -8.20
CA ARG A 87 16.85 -2.15 -6.93
C ARG A 87 15.88 -1.61 -5.89
N LYS A 88 15.69 -0.29 -5.85
CA LYS A 88 14.66 0.31 -4.99
C LYS A 88 13.26 -0.14 -5.39
N GLN A 89 12.97 -0.24 -6.69
CA GLN A 89 11.69 -0.76 -7.17
C GLN A 89 11.47 -2.22 -6.78
N GLU A 90 12.50 -3.06 -6.87
CA GLU A 90 12.44 -4.46 -6.44
C GLU A 90 12.15 -4.55 -4.94
N ALA A 91 12.80 -3.74 -4.12
CA ALA A 91 12.54 -3.68 -2.69
C ALA A 91 11.10 -3.24 -2.39
N LEU A 92 10.55 -2.30 -3.15
CA LEU A 92 9.14 -1.89 -3.03
C LEU A 92 8.19 -3.00 -3.45
N ASP A 93 8.52 -3.77 -4.50
CA ASP A 93 7.74 -4.94 -4.91
C ASP A 93 7.65 -5.97 -3.79
N ASP A 94 8.77 -6.24 -3.11
CA ASP A 94 8.81 -7.15 -1.97
C ASP A 94 7.92 -6.65 -0.82
N ARG A 95 7.96 -5.34 -0.54
CA ARG A 95 7.11 -4.74 0.49
C ARG A 95 5.62 -4.81 0.13
N ILE A 96 5.29 -4.59 -1.14
CA ILE A 96 3.91 -4.73 -1.62
C ILE A 96 3.43 -6.16 -1.44
N GLU A 97 4.24 -7.15 -1.80
CA GLU A 97 3.89 -8.56 -1.64
C GLU A 97 3.69 -8.95 -0.17
N GLU A 98 4.60 -8.56 0.71
CA GLU A 98 4.49 -8.79 2.15
C GLU A 98 3.24 -8.16 2.74
N THR A 99 2.97 -6.92 2.37
CA THR A 99 1.80 -6.18 2.86
C THR A 99 0.50 -6.78 2.33
N GLN A 100 0.48 -7.22 1.07
CA GLN A 100 -0.68 -7.90 0.48
C GLN A 100 -0.96 -9.23 1.19
N GLU A 101 0.06 -9.98 1.59
CA GLU A 101 -0.11 -11.20 2.38
C GLU A 101 -0.73 -10.91 3.74
N GLU A 102 -0.32 -9.82 4.40
CA GLU A 102 -0.95 -9.37 5.66
C GLU A 102 -2.43 -9.02 5.45
N VAL A 103 -2.76 -8.30 4.38
CA VAL A 103 -4.15 -7.97 4.03
C VAL A 103 -4.96 -9.24 3.85
N ASP A 104 -4.44 -10.21 3.11
CA ASP A 104 -5.13 -11.47 2.83
C ASP A 104 -5.39 -12.26 4.12
N GLU A 105 -4.44 -12.30 5.05
CA GLU A 105 -4.61 -12.92 6.37
C GLU A 105 -5.70 -12.24 7.19
N LEU A 106 -5.71 -10.91 7.22
CA LEU A 106 -6.71 -10.14 7.97
C LEU A 106 -8.10 -10.28 7.34
N GLU A 107 -8.19 -10.33 6.02
CA GLU A 107 -9.46 -10.58 5.33
C GLU A 107 -10.01 -11.97 5.67
N SER A 108 -9.17 -13.00 5.70
CA SER A 108 -9.56 -14.34 6.13
C SER A 108 -10.06 -14.37 7.57
N GLU A 109 -9.36 -13.67 8.46
CA GLU A 109 -9.76 -13.56 9.86
C GLU A 109 -11.10 -12.86 10.01
N SER A 110 -11.30 -11.77 9.27
CA SER A 110 -12.56 -11.02 9.25
C SER A 110 -13.72 -11.89 8.76
N ASP A 111 -13.51 -12.65 7.68
CA ASP A 111 -14.52 -13.55 7.12
C ASP A 111 -14.90 -14.65 8.12
N GLU A 112 -13.93 -15.22 8.83
CA GLU A 112 -14.19 -16.22 9.88
C GLU A 112 -15.04 -15.65 11.01
N LEU A 113 -14.74 -14.43 11.45
CA LEU A 113 -15.51 -13.76 12.49
C LEU A 113 -16.95 -13.46 12.04
N GLU A 114 -17.13 -13.06 10.79
CA GLU A 114 -18.46 -12.84 10.21
C GLU A 114 -19.26 -14.13 10.16
N GLN A 115 -18.64 -15.24 9.75
CA GLN A 115 -19.29 -16.56 9.71
C GLN A 115 -19.69 -17.01 11.11
N GLN A 116 -18.83 -16.83 12.11
CA GLN A 116 -19.13 -17.14 13.50
C GLN A 116 -20.30 -16.31 14.03
N ALA A 117 -20.34 -15.03 13.71
CA ALA A 117 -21.45 -14.14 14.11
C ALA A 117 -22.78 -14.58 13.49
N GLN A 118 -22.77 -14.99 12.21
CA GLN A 118 -23.96 -15.49 11.52
C GLN A 118 -24.45 -16.81 12.14
N GLN A 119 -23.54 -17.73 12.48
CA GLN A 119 -23.88 -18.99 13.15
C GLN A 119 -24.49 -18.75 14.52
N MET A 120 -23.92 -17.81 15.28
CA MET A 120 -24.49 -17.45 16.59
C MET A 120 -25.91 -16.88 16.47
N GLN A 121 -26.16 -16.02 15.47
CA GLN A 121 -27.51 -15.50 15.22
C GLN A 121 -28.50 -16.61 14.86
N GLN A 122 -28.10 -17.56 14.00
CA GLN A 122 -28.94 -18.69 13.63
C GLN A 122 -29.26 -19.56 14.85
N GLN A 123 -28.29 -19.84 15.71
CA GLN A 123 -28.49 -20.61 16.95
C GLN A 123 -29.45 -19.88 17.90
N MET A 124 -29.30 -18.58 18.05
CA MET A 124 -30.20 -17.78 18.88
C MET A 124 -31.62 -17.77 18.35
N GLN A 125 -31.80 -17.68 17.04
CA GLN A 125 -33.12 -17.77 16.40
C GLN A 125 -33.76 -19.12 16.61
N GLN A 126 -33.00 -20.21 16.48
CA GLN A 126 -33.49 -21.55 16.73
C GLN A 126 -33.90 -21.76 18.19
N GLN A 127 -33.12 -21.26 19.14
CA GLN A 127 -33.47 -21.31 20.56
C GLN A 127 -34.74 -20.53 20.87
N GLN A 128 -34.90 -19.35 20.28
CA GLN A 128 -36.12 -18.54 20.44
C GLN A 128 -37.35 -19.26 19.86
N MET A 129 -37.20 -19.87 18.69
CA MET A 129 -38.28 -20.67 18.08
C MET A 129 -38.67 -21.84 18.93
N GLN A 130 -37.69 -22.57 19.51
CA GLN A 130 -37.95 -23.70 20.42
C GLN A 130 -38.66 -23.23 21.69
N GLN A 131 -38.26 -22.09 22.26
CA GLN A 131 -38.95 -21.54 23.45
C GLN A 131 -40.36 -21.12 23.14
N GLN A 132 -40.63 -20.51 21.98
CA GLN A 132 -41.95 -20.12 21.53
C GLN A 132 -42.86 -21.35 21.31
N GLN A 133 -42.31 -22.46 20.73
CA GLN A 133 -43.03 -23.71 20.54
C GLN A 133 -43.37 -24.38 21.89
N MET A 134 -42.42 -24.34 22.84
CA MET A 134 -42.70 -24.87 24.20
C MET A 134 -43.76 -24.06 24.93
N GLN A 135 -43.73 -22.74 24.83
CA GLN A 135 -44.75 -21.88 25.42
C GLN A 135 -46.14 -22.09 24.76
N GLY A 136 -46.16 -22.25 23.43
CA GLY A 136 -47.36 -22.53 22.68
C GLY A 136 -47.99 -23.89 23.04
N GLN A 137 -47.17 -24.90 23.35
CA GLN A 137 -47.66 -26.21 23.81
C GLN A 137 -48.19 -26.17 25.23
N SER A 138 -47.59 -25.37 26.14
CA SER A 138 -48.08 -25.26 27.51
C SER A 138 -49.36 -24.42 27.62
N ASP A 139 -49.57 -23.44 26.74
CA ASP A 139 -50.78 -22.59 26.68
C ASP A 139 -51.94 -23.31 25.97
N GLY A 140 -51.69 -24.42 25.27
CA GLY A 140 -52.71 -25.23 24.57
C GLY A 140 -53.36 -26.30 25.41
N GLU A 141 -53.01 -26.46 26.67
CA GLU A 141 -53.64 -27.35 27.63
C GLU A 141 -54.64 -26.58 28.46
#